data_efcf6d165c9a3db2f9a8822ccb1790c7
#
_entry.id   efcf6d165c9a3db2f9a8822ccb1790c7
#
_cell.length_a   1.000
_cell.length_b   1.000
_cell.length_c   1.000
_cell.angle_alpha   90.00
_cell.angle_beta   90.00
_cell.angle_gamma   90.00
#
_symmetry.space_group_name_H-M   'P 1'
#
loop_
_entity.id
_entity.type
_entity.pdbx_description
1 polymer ?
#
loop_
_entity_poly.entity_id
_entity_poly.type
_entity_poly.pdbx_seq_one_letter_code
_entity_poly.pdbx_strand_id
1 'polypeptide(L)'
;MLGLKRRVRVETERMTLRLPEHGDWRQWSEVREASAEFLAKWEPVWSNDHLTRRAFTNRVYWAQRAEAQGQALPMLLIRRADNQLLGALTLDNIRRGPAQTGTFGYWIGAPFARQGYMREAILALTHHAFTRLDLSRLEAACLPENLPSRGVLEKCGFKYEGVAQSYLQINGRWRNHVLYANLRGDRRGRTDVG
;
A
#
# COMPACT_ATOMS: atom_id res chain seq x y z
N MET A 1 -3.87 -17.59 -29.53
CA MET A 1 -2.69 -17.09 -28.82
C MET A 1 -3.16 -16.33 -27.58
N LEU A 2 -3.07 -16.93 -26.41
CA LEU A 2 -3.30 -16.20 -25.14
C LEU A 2 -2.10 -15.29 -24.93
N GLY A 3 -2.27 -14.00 -25.26
CA GLY A 3 -1.25 -13.00 -24.96
C GLY A 3 -0.98 -12.98 -23.45
N LEU A 4 0.25 -13.23 -23.02
CA LEU A 4 0.69 -13.05 -21.65
C LEU A 4 0.31 -11.62 -21.22
N LYS A 5 -0.71 -11.50 -20.38
CA LYS A 5 -1.12 -10.23 -19.81
C LYS A 5 0.09 -9.65 -19.07
N ARG A 6 0.64 -8.58 -19.59
CA ARG A 6 1.83 -7.92 -18.98
C ARG A 6 1.46 -7.51 -17.57
N ARG A 7 2.15 -8.05 -16.58
CA ARG A 7 1.92 -7.74 -15.16
C ARG A 7 2.03 -6.23 -14.92
N VAL A 8 1.19 -5.71 -14.04
CA VAL A 8 1.19 -4.28 -13.71
C VAL A 8 2.55 -3.89 -13.12
N ARG A 9 3.11 -2.82 -13.69
CA ARG A 9 4.36 -2.22 -13.28
C ARG A 9 4.22 -0.70 -13.34
N VAL A 10 4.59 -0.01 -12.28
CA VAL A 10 4.53 1.45 -12.20
C VAL A 10 5.94 1.95 -11.94
N GLU A 11 6.45 2.72 -12.89
CA GLU A 11 7.79 3.31 -12.82
C GLU A 11 7.70 4.71 -12.19
N THR A 12 8.68 5.03 -11.36
CA THR A 12 8.89 6.36 -10.81
C THR A 12 10.32 6.84 -11.12
N GLU A 13 10.69 8.00 -10.68
CA GLU A 13 12.06 8.51 -10.86
C GLU A 13 13.10 7.56 -10.23
N ARG A 14 12.86 7.11 -8.99
CA ARG A 14 13.84 6.33 -8.23
C ARG A 14 13.48 4.86 -8.04
N MET A 15 12.24 4.46 -8.33
CA MET A 15 11.74 3.12 -8.03
C MET A 15 10.96 2.50 -9.18
N THR A 16 10.88 1.19 -9.12
CA THR A 16 9.88 0.37 -9.81
C THR A 16 8.94 -0.22 -8.78
N LEU A 17 7.64 0.03 -8.91
CA LEU A 17 6.59 -0.65 -8.17
C LEU A 17 6.11 -1.84 -9.00
N ARG A 18 6.21 -3.04 -8.46
CA ARG A 18 5.78 -4.27 -9.14
C ARG A 18 5.26 -5.32 -8.16
N LEU A 19 4.52 -6.29 -8.66
CA LEU A 19 4.11 -7.43 -7.86
C LEU A 19 5.35 -8.17 -7.31
N PRO A 20 5.20 -8.84 -6.13
CA PRO A 20 6.25 -9.68 -5.59
C PRO A 20 6.52 -10.88 -6.51
N GLU A 21 7.78 -11.29 -6.58
CA GLU A 21 8.28 -12.45 -7.28
C GLU A 21 8.99 -13.39 -6.29
N HIS A 22 9.06 -14.68 -6.61
CA HIS A 22 9.66 -15.67 -5.69
C HIS A 22 11.10 -15.34 -5.31
N GLY A 23 11.85 -14.69 -6.21
CA GLY A 23 13.23 -14.25 -5.97
C GLY A 23 13.37 -13.14 -4.91
N ASP A 24 12.31 -12.42 -4.61
CA ASP A 24 12.35 -11.29 -3.67
C ASP A 24 12.40 -11.72 -2.20
N TRP A 25 12.11 -13.01 -1.90
CA TRP A 25 11.96 -13.49 -0.53
C TRP A 25 13.13 -13.10 0.37
N ARG A 26 14.37 -13.29 -0.08
CA ARG A 26 15.56 -13.03 0.74
C ARG A 26 15.62 -11.56 1.15
N GLN A 27 15.59 -10.65 0.19
CA GLN A 27 15.62 -9.21 0.48
C GLN A 27 14.41 -8.78 1.32
N TRP A 28 13.22 -9.30 1.00
CA TRP A 28 12.01 -8.98 1.73
C TRP A 28 12.12 -9.40 3.20
N SER A 29 12.57 -10.64 3.47
CA SER A 29 12.72 -11.13 4.85
C SER A 29 13.79 -10.36 5.62
N GLU A 30 14.94 -10.09 5.01
CA GLU A 30 16.03 -9.31 5.62
C GLU A 30 15.59 -7.89 5.99
N VAL A 31 14.92 -7.18 5.07
CA VAL A 31 14.43 -5.82 5.34
C VAL A 31 13.34 -5.81 6.42
N ARG A 32 12.44 -6.80 6.40
CA ARG A 32 11.40 -6.95 7.43
C ARG A 32 12.00 -7.24 8.80
N GLU A 33 12.92 -8.18 8.87
CA GLU A 33 13.60 -8.57 10.12
C GLU A 33 14.39 -7.40 10.71
N ALA A 34 15.21 -6.73 9.90
CA ALA A 34 15.97 -5.55 10.32
C ALA A 34 15.08 -4.37 10.74
N SER A 35 13.81 -4.36 10.34
CA SER A 35 12.85 -3.31 10.66
C SER A 35 11.79 -3.74 11.68
N ALA A 36 11.91 -4.93 12.28
CA ALA A 36 10.85 -5.52 13.10
C ALA A 36 10.43 -4.60 14.26
N GLU A 37 11.37 -4.08 15.03
CA GLU A 37 11.08 -3.16 16.14
C GLU A 37 10.43 -1.85 15.66
N PHE A 38 10.92 -1.31 14.54
CA PHE A 38 10.38 -0.09 13.92
C PHE A 38 8.93 -0.27 13.44
N LEU A 39 8.58 -1.45 12.90
CA LEU A 39 7.27 -1.76 12.32
C LEU A 39 6.26 -2.27 13.35
N ALA A 40 6.70 -2.99 14.39
CA ALA A 40 5.83 -3.68 15.35
C ALA A 40 4.77 -2.78 16.00
N LYS A 41 5.09 -1.52 16.23
CA LYS A 41 4.15 -0.54 16.81
C LYS A 41 3.05 -0.07 15.88
N TRP A 42 3.18 -0.35 14.58
CA TRP A 42 2.27 0.12 13.53
C TRP A 42 1.49 -1.00 12.83
N GLU A 43 1.86 -2.25 13.08
CA GLU A 43 1.34 -3.41 12.38
C GLU A 43 0.67 -4.43 13.32
N PRO A 44 -0.20 -5.31 12.80
CA PRO A 44 -0.62 -6.50 13.51
C PRO A 44 0.56 -7.37 13.93
N VAL A 45 0.37 -8.19 14.96
CA VAL A 45 1.38 -9.19 15.37
C VAL A 45 1.68 -10.11 14.18
N TRP A 46 2.96 -10.31 13.91
CA TRP A 46 3.37 -11.22 12.85
C TRP A 46 3.18 -12.68 13.32
N SER A 47 2.71 -13.53 12.41
CA SER A 47 2.70 -14.96 12.65
C SER A 47 4.14 -15.51 12.78
N ASN A 48 4.32 -16.62 13.50
CA ASN A 48 5.64 -17.23 13.71
C ASN A 48 6.37 -17.61 12.41
N ASP A 49 5.61 -17.86 11.35
CA ASP A 49 6.12 -18.21 10.02
C ASP A 49 6.25 -17.02 9.06
N HIS A 50 5.96 -15.79 9.52
CA HIS A 50 5.85 -14.58 8.69
C HIS A 50 7.02 -14.40 7.73
N LEU A 51 8.26 -14.59 8.18
CA LEU A 51 9.47 -14.38 7.40
C LEU A 51 9.92 -15.62 6.60
N THR A 52 9.22 -16.75 6.72
CA THR A 52 9.60 -17.98 6.01
C THR A 52 9.38 -17.85 4.50
N ARG A 53 10.22 -18.59 3.76
CA ARG A 53 10.07 -18.69 2.30
C ARG A 53 8.69 -19.22 1.89
N ARG A 54 8.12 -20.14 2.67
CA ARG A 54 6.78 -20.69 2.42
C ARG A 54 5.70 -19.61 2.52
N ALA A 55 5.71 -18.82 3.58
CA ALA A 55 4.75 -17.73 3.77
C ALA A 55 4.89 -16.67 2.66
N PHE A 56 6.13 -16.34 2.26
CA PHE A 56 6.37 -15.43 1.15
C PHE A 56 5.89 -16.01 -0.20
N THR A 57 6.10 -17.29 -0.46
CA THR A 57 5.57 -17.98 -1.65
C THR A 57 4.05 -17.86 -1.72
N ASN A 58 3.34 -18.07 -0.61
CA ASN A 58 1.88 -17.88 -0.55
C ASN A 58 1.48 -16.44 -0.83
N ARG A 59 2.26 -15.47 -0.35
CA ARG A 59 2.07 -14.03 -0.65
C ARG A 59 2.20 -13.74 -2.15
N VAL A 60 3.18 -14.34 -2.82
CA VAL A 60 3.35 -14.20 -4.28
C VAL A 60 2.12 -14.75 -5.03
N TYR A 61 1.65 -15.94 -4.69
CA TYR A 61 0.45 -16.53 -5.32
C TYR A 61 -0.81 -15.70 -5.04
N TRP A 62 -0.97 -15.23 -3.81
CA TRP A 62 -2.08 -14.33 -3.48
C TRP A 62 -2.03 -13.05 -4.31
N ALA A 63 -0.86 -12.41 -4.41
CA ALA A 63 -0.67 -11.18 -5.17
C ALA A 63 -1.04 -11.35 -6.65
N GLN A 64 -0.59 -12.45 -7.26
CA GLN A 64 -0.90 -12.76 -8.65
C GLN A 64 -2.40 -12.99 -8.88
N ARG A 65 -3.06 -13.69 -7.96
CA ARG A 65 -4.50 -13.96 -8.02
C ARG A 65 -5.31 -12.68 -7.82
N ALA A 66 -4.97 -11.88 -6.82
CA ALA A 66 -5.67 -10.65 -6.49
C ALA A 66 -5.57 -9.63 -7.64
N GLU A 67 -4.40 -9.50 -8.27
CA GLU A 67 -4.21 -8.66 -9.45
C GLU A 67 -5.02 -9.17 -10.64
N ALA A 68 -4.96 -10.46 -10.94
CA ALA A 68 -5.70 -11.07 -12.05
C ALA A 68 -7.22 -10.90 -11.90
N GLN A 69 -7.73 -10.90 -10.67
CA GLN A 69 -9.14 -10.68 -10.32
C GLN A 69 -9.52 -9.20 -10.18
N GLY A 70 -8.56 -8.30 -10.27
CA GLY A 70 -8.80 -6.86 -10.09
C GLY A 70 -9.20 -6.47 -8.66
N GLN A 71 -8.84 -7.27 -7.66
CA GLN A 71 -9.20 -7.07 -6.25
C GLN A 71 -8.14 -6.29 -5.47
N ALA A 72 -6.86 -6.44 -5.85
CA ALA A 72 -5.76 -5.72 -5.22
C ALA A 72 -4.56 -5.59 -6.16
N LEU A 73 -3.69 -4.60 -5.87
CA LEU A 73 -2.34 -4.45 -6.43
C LEU A 73 -1.32 -4.38 -5.28
N PRO A 74 -0.83 -5.51 -4.79
CA PRO A 74 0.22 -5.54 -3.78
C PRO A 74 1.59 -5.34 -4.42
N MET A 75 2.13 -4.13 -4.32
CA MET A 75 3.36 -3.73 -4.99
C MET A 75 4.54 -3.72 -4.01
N LEU A 76 5.66 -4.29 -4.39
CA LEU A 76 6.96 -4.05 -3.78
C LEU A 76 7.58 -2.79 -4.36
N LEU A 77 8.28 -2.04 -3.51
CA LEU A 77 9.05 -0.86 -3.89
C LEU A 77 10.50 -1.28 -4.11
N ILE A 78 10.93 -1.29 -5.35
CA ILE A 78 12.29 -1.69 -5.74
C ILE A 78 13.06 -0.46 -6.22
N ARG A 79 14.17 -0.13 -5.56
CA ARG A 79 15.02 0.99 -5.98
C ARG A 79 15.75 0.66 -7.28
N ARG A 80 15.67 1.56 -8.25
CA ARG A 80 16.21 1.32 -9.60
C ARG A 80 17.73 1.30 -9.67
N ALA A 81 18.40 2.03 -8.78
CA ALA A 81 19.85 2.17 -8.79
C ALA A 81 20.59 0.84 -8.49
N ASP A 82 20.02 0.00 -7.65
CA ASP A 82 20.70 -1.19 -7.13
C ASP A 82 19.77 -2.41 -6.94
N ASN A 83 18.52 -2.31 -7.39
CA ASN A 83 17.47 -3.31 -7.20
C ASN A 83 17.17 -3.65 -5.73
N GLN A 84 17.46 -2.73 -4.80
CA GLN A 84 17.18 -2.89 -3.38
C GLN A 84 15.67 -2.81 -3.11
N LEU A 85 15.14 -3.78 -2.40
CA LEU A 85 13.78 -3.74 -1.87
C LEU A 85 13.72 -2.77 -0.70
N LEU A 86 12.82 -1.79 -0.78
CA LEU A 86 12.68 -0.72 0.22
C LEU A 86 11.49 -0.92 1.15
N GLY A 87 10.41 -1.52 0.65
CA GLY A 87 9.13 -1.64 1.35
C GLY A 87 8.03 -2.14 0.42
N ALA A 88 6.78 -1.89 0.79
CA ALA A 88 5.63 -2.23 -0.03
C ALA A 88 4.52 -1.18 0.07
N LEU A 89 3.75 -1.06 -1.00
CA LEU A 89 2.51 -0.31 -1.08
C LEU A 89 1.45 -1.20 -1.75
N THR A 90 0.40 -1.50 -1.05
CA THR A 90 -0.73 -2.30 -1.55
C THR A 90 -1.93 -1.38 -1.77
N LEU A 91 -2.50 -1.42 -2.96
CA LEU A 91 -3.87 -0.98 -3.20
C LEU A 91 -4.76 -2.21 -3.04
N ASP A 92 -5.56 -2.25 -1.99
CA ASP A 92 -6.40 -3.37 -1.59
C ASP A 92 -7.88 -2.98 -1.60
N ASN A 93 -8.76 -3.95 -1.36
CA ASN A 93 -10.21 -3.74 -1.27
C ASN A 93 -10.77 -2.94 -2.46
N ILE A 94 -10.32 -3.26 -3.67
CA ILE A 94 -10.81 -2.60 -4.88
C ILE A 94 -12.27 -2.98 -5.09
N ARG A 95 -13.16 -2.02 -4.87
CA ARG A 95 -14.62 -2.15 -5.06
C ARG A 95 -15.02 -1.39 -6.32
N ARG A 96 -15.79 -2.05 -7.15
CA ARG A 96 -16.36 -1.51 -8.39
C ARG A 96 -17.81 -1.05 -8.21
N GLY A 97 -18.51 -0.84 -9.30
CA GLY A 97 -19.88 -0.34 -9.28
C GLY A 97 -19.96 1.09 -8.74
N PRO A 98 -20.94 1.43 -7.92
CA PRO A 98 -21.10 2.80 -7.39
C PRO A 98 -19.94 3.27 -6.50
N ALA A 99 -19.18 2.36 -5.90
CA ALA A 99 -18.10 2.73 -4.98
C ALA A 99 -16.84 3.22 -5.71
N GLN A 100 -16.36 2.50 -6.72
CA GLN A 100 -15.12 2.80 -7.46
C GLN A 100 -13.97 3.24 -6.55
N THR A 101 -13.69 2.44 -5.50
CA THR A 101 -12.75 2.79 -4.44
C THR A 101 -11.71 1.69 -4.21
N GLY A 102 -10.60 2.04 -3.57
CA GLY A 102 -9.60 1.13 -3.06
C GLY A 102 -8.89 1.71 -1.85
N THR A 103 -8.23 0.86 -1.07
CA THR A 103 -7.58 1.23 0.19
C THR A 103 -6.07 1.04 0.10
N PHE A 104 -5.29 2.02 0.51
CA PHE A 104 -3.84 1.92 0.62
C PHE A 104 -3.42 1.37 1.99
N GLY A 105 -2.56 0.34 1.95
CA GLY A 105 -1.76 -0.11 3.07
C GLY A 105 -0.29 -0.13 2.67
N TYR A 106 0.63 0.31 3.55
CA TYR A 106 2.04 0.40 3.20
C TYR A 106 2.97 0.28 4.40
N TRP A 107 4.19 -0.11 4.11
CA TRP A 107 5.30 -0.08 5.05
C TRP A 107 6.60 0.26 4.31
N ILE A 108 7.57 0.79 5.03
CA ILE A 108 8.92 1.08 4.55
C ILE A 108 9.95 0.52 5.53
N GLY A 109 11.02 -0.06 5.03
CA GLY A 109 12.13 -0.50 5.88
C GLY A 109 12.73 0.66 6.65
N ALA A 110 13.10 0.44 7.91
CA ALA A 110 13.64 1.47 8.80
C ALA A 110 14.82 2.25 8.17
N PRO A 111 15.79 1.61 7.49
CA PRO A 111 16.90 2.32 6.85
C PRO A 111 16.47 3.27 5.72
N PHE A 112 15.29 3.06 5.14
CA PHE A 112 14.79 3.81 3.98
C PHE A 112 13.70 4.82 4.34
N ALA A 113 13.33 4.88 5.64
CA ALA A 113 12.33 5.82 6.12
C ALA A 113 12.79 7.28 5.97
N ARG A 114 11.81 8.20 5.84
CA ARG A 114 12.03 9.67 5.77
C ARG A 114 12.84 10.16 4.56
N GLN A 115 13.09 9.33 3.56
CA GLN A 115 13.82 9.68 2.32
C GLN A 115 12.88 10.00 1.13
N GLY A 116 11.58 10.10 1.37
CA GLY A 116 10.59 10.45 0.36
C GLY A 116 10.10 9.30 -0.52
N TYR A 117 10.65 8.10 -0.41
CA TYR A 117 10.27 6.95 -1.23
C TYR A 117 8.78 6.62 -1.14
N MET A 118 8.21 6.55 0.06
CA MET A 118 6.79 6.25 0.22
C MET A 118 5.88 7.33 -0.38
N ARG A 119 6.26 8.61 -0.26
CA ARG A 119 5.52 9.71 -0.92
C ARG A 119 5.51 9.54 -2.43
N GLU A 120 6.66 9.26 -3.03
CA GLU A 120 6.82 9.04 -4.48
C GLU A 120 5.98 7.84 -4.95
N ALA A 121 6.00 6.73 -4.19
CA ALA A 121 5.21 5.54 -4.48
C ALA A 121 3.69 5.80 -4.41
N ILE A 122 3.22 6.48 -3.35
CA ILE A 122 1.80 6.83 -3.17
C ILE A 122 1.32 7.71 -4.32
N LEU A 123 2.06 8.75 -4.69
CA LEU A 123 1.70 9.64 -5.81
C LEU A 123 1.59 8.86 -7.13
N ALA A 124 2.57 8.01 -7.44
CA ALA A 124 2.57 7.22 -8.66
C ALA A 124 1.42 6.21 -8.72
N LEU A 125 1.17 5.48 -7.61
CA LEU A 125 0.09 4.50 -7.58
C LEU A 125 -1.29 5.17 -7.52
N THR A 126 -1.42 6.36 -6.91
CA THR A 126 -2.63 7.20 -6.98
C THR A 126 -2.95 7.58 -8.42
N HIS A 127 -1.96 8.07 -9.16
CA HIS A 127 -2.13 8.39 -10.58
C HIS A 127 -2.56 7.16 -11.39
N HIS A 128 -1.90 6.02 -11.19
CA HIS A 128 -2.26 4.75 -11.84
C HIS A 128 -3.69 4.32 -11.49
N ALA A 129 -4.08 4.40 -10.23
CA ALA A 129 -5.41 4.02 -9.75
C ALA A 129 -6.53 4.89 -10.39
N PHE A 130 -6.31 6.19 -10.51
CA PHE A 130 -7.29 7.09 -11.12
C PHE A 130 -7.33 7.00 -12.65
N THR A 131 -6.19 6.80 -13.31
CA THR A 131 -6.11 6.87 -14.78
C THR A 131 -6.23 5.51 -15.47
N ARG A 132 -5.71 4.44 -14.87
CA ARG A 132 -5.68 3.10 -15.46
C ARG A 132 -6.72 2.15 -14.87
N LEU A 133 -7.02 2.29 -13.57
CA LEU A 133 -8.02 1.46 -12.91
C LEU A 133 -9.39 2.15 -12.84
N ASP A 134 -9.49 3.41 -13.26
CA ASP A 134 -10.73 4.19 -13.24
C ASP A 134 -11.40 4.28 -11.88
N LEU A 135 -10.60 4.29 -10.79
CA LEU A 135 -11.13 4.50 -9.45
C LEU A 135 -11.48 5.98 -9.24
N SER A 136 -12.46 6.23 -8.37
CA SER A 136 -12.92 7.57 -8.02
C SER A 136 -12.39 8.05 -6.67
N ARG A 137 -12.04 7.09 -5.79
CA ARG A 137 -11.66 7.36 -4.41
C ARG A 137 -10.60 6.39 -3.93
N LEU A 138 -9.61 6.90 -3.23
CA LEU A 138 -8.60 6.12 -2.53
C LEU A 138 -8.67 6.43 -1.04
N GLU A 139 -8.63 5.40 -0.24
CA GLU A 139 -8.73 5.47 1.21
C GLU A 139 -7.41 5.03 1.85
N ALA A 140 -7.12 5.53 3.03
CA ALA A 140 -6.04 5.04 3.88
C ALA A 140 -6.40 5.27 5.35
N ALA A 141 -5.88 4.42 6.22
CA ALA A 141 -6.05 4.56 7.65
C ALA A 141 -4.72 4.37 8.37
N CYS A 142 -4.49 5.12 9.43
CA CYS A 142 -3.33 4.92 10.30
C CYS A 142 -3.67 5.24 11.75
N LEU A 143 -2.80 4.81 12.67
CA LEU A 143 -2.95 5.18 14.07
C LEU A 143 -2.87 6.70 14.24
N PRO A 144 -3.65 7.31 15.13
CA PRO A 144 -3.65 8.77 15.37
C PRO A 144 -2.26 9.34 15.68
N GLU A 145 -1.45 8.58 16.42
CA GLU A 145 -0.09 8.94 16.81
C GLU A 145 0.97 8.65 15.73
N ASN A 146 0.62 8.00 14.63
CA ASN A 146 1.55 7.76 13.52
C ASN A 146 1.71 9.03 12.67
N LEU A 147 2.33 10.05 13.25
CA LEU A 147 2.55 11.35 12.58
C LEU A 147 3.30 11.23 11.25
N PRO A 148 4.32 10.36 11.10
CA PRO A 148 4.95 10.15 9.79
C PRO A 148 3.98 9.65 8.71
N SER A 149 3.09 8.71 9.03
CA SER A 149 2.09 8.20 8.10
C SER A 149 1.06 9.27 7.74
N ARG A 150 0.54 10.01 8.72
CA ARG A 150 -0.36 11.14 8.51
C ARG A 150 0.26 12.19 7.58
N GLY A 151 1.49 12.61 7.89
CA GLY A 151 2.18 13.63 7.11
C GLY A 151 2.47 13.20 5.65
N VAL A 152 2.75 11.92 5.39
CA VAL A 152 2.93 11.46 4.00
C VAL A 152 1.62 11.42 3.24
N LEU A 153 0.51 10.99 3.87
CA LEU A 153 -0.82 11.00 3.25
C LEU A 153 -1.26 12.41 2.89
N GLU A 154 -1.15 13.35 3.82
CA GLU A 154 -1.50 14.76 3.61
C GLU A 154 -0.69 15.39 2.46
N LYS A 155 0.61 15.13 2.40
CA LYS A 155 1.49 15.57 1.30
C LYS A 155 1.19 14.92 -0.04
N CYS A 156 0.46 13.80 -0.05
CA CYS A 156 -0.03 13.11 -1.25
C CYS A 156 -1.46 13.51 -1.63
N GLY A 157 -2.05 14.51 -0.98
CA GLY A 157 -3.39 15.02 -1.29
C GLY A 157 -4.53 14.27 -0.63
N PHE A 158 -4.23 13.37 0.31
CA PHE A 158 -5.27 12.75 1.14
C PHE A 158 -5.75 13.73 2.20
N LYS A 159 -7.06 13.76 2.42
CA LYS A 159 -7.71 14.61 3.43
C LYS A 159 -8.24 13.75 4.56
N TYR A 160 -8.10 14.24 5.78
CA TYR A 160 -8.68 13.64 6.97
C TYR A 160 -10.22 13.66 6.89
N GLU A 161 -10.83 12.53 7.25
CA GLU A 161 -12.30 12.37 7.23
C GLU A 161 -12.90 11.98 8.59
N GLY A 162 -12.08 11.61 9.56
CA GLY A 162 -12.58 11.24 10.88
C GLY A 162 -11.79 10.16 11.58
N VAL A 163 -12.36 9.63 12.66
CA VAL A 163 -11.79 8.55 13.47
C VAL A 163 -12.71 7.35 13.43
N ALA A 164 -12.17 6.20 13.05
CA ALA A 164 -12.82 4.91 13.21
C ALA A 164 -12.38 4.28 14.54
N GLN A 165 -13.35 3.99 15.41
CA GLN A 165 -13.10 3.38 16.72
C GLN A 165 -12.90 1.88 16.58
N SER A 166 -11.92 1.32 17.32
CA SER A 166 -11.62 -0.13 17.34
C SER A 166 -11.52 -0.73 15.93
N TYR A 167 -10.82 -0.03 15.03
CA TYR A 167 -10.84 -0.29 13.60
C TYR A 167 -10.00 -1.50 13.19
N LEU A 168 -8.76 -1.58 13.68
CA LEU A 168 -7.85 -2.69 13.41
C LEU A 168 -7.11 -3.11 14.70
N GLN A 169 -6.71 -4.38 14.71
CA GLN A 169 -5.87 -4.91 15.78
C GLN A 169 -4.40 -4.65 15.45
N ILE A 170 -3.75 -3.80 16.24
CA ILE A 170 -2.33 -3.45 16.11
C ILE A 170 -1.60 -3.94 17.37
N ASN A 171 -0.53 -4.68 17.18
CA ASN A 171 0.23 -5.28 18.27
C ASN A 171 -0.68 -5.96 19.32
N GLY A 172 -1.64 -6.75 18.85
CA GLY A 172 -2.58 -7.52 19.68
C GLY A 172 -3.71 -6.72 20.36
N ARG A 173 -3.84 -5.40 20.10
CA ARG A 173 -4.88 -4.54 20.69
C ARG A 173 -5.72 -3.88 19.64
N TRP A 174 -7.04 -3.84 19.83
CA TRP A 174 -7.95 -3.03 19.02
C TRP A 174 -7.61 -1.54 19.18
N ARG A 175 -7.38 -0.87 18.05
CA ARG A 175 -6.93 0.52 18.03
C ARG A 175 -7.82 1.38 17.16
N ASN A 176 -8.04 2.61 17.60
CA ASN A 176 -8.66 3.63 16.75
C ASN A 176 -7.71 4.03 15.63
N HIS A 177 -8.27 4.35 14.47
CA HIS A 177 -7.51 4.85 13.32
C HIS A 177 -8.10 6.16 12.83
N VAL A 178 -7.24 7.03 12.38
CA VAL A 178 -7.63 8.21 11.58
C VAL A 178 -7.81 7.79 10.14
N LEU A 179 -8.91 8.21 9.54
CA LEU A 179 -9.29 7.91 8.17
C LEU A 179 -8.92 9.07 7.25
N TYR A 180 -8.36 8.73 6.11
CA TYR A 180 -7.97 9.64 5.06
C TYR A 180 -8.52 9.20 3.72
N ALA A 181 -8.87 10.15 2.85
CA ALA A 181 -9.26 9.87 1.48
C ALA A 181 -8.65 10.86 0.49
N ASN A 182 -8.39 10.36 -0.72
CA ASN A 182 -8.05 11.15 -1.89
C ASN A 182 -9.09 10.88 -2.99
N LEU A 183 -9.64 11.96 -3.56
CA LEU A 183 -10.71 11.91 -4.54
C LEU A 183 -10.18 12.31 -5.91
N ARG A 184 -10.59 11.58 -6.94
CA ARG A 184 -10.35 11.98 -8.32
C ARG A 184 -11.11 13.29 -8.60
N GLY A 185 -10.40 14.26 -9.16
CA GLY A 185 -10.89 15.64 -9.25
C GLY A 185 -12.19 15.81 -10.04
N ASP A 186 -12.35 15.05 -11.13
CA ASP A 186 -13.52 15.06 -12.02
C ASP A 186 -14.74 14.27 -11.47
N ARG A 187 -14.59 13.61 -10.33
CA ARG A 187 -15.63 12.80 -9.70
C ARG A 187 -15.98 13.24 -8.28
N ARG A 188 -15.64 14.46 -7.94
CA ARG A 188 -16.04 15.02 -6.64
C ARG A 188 -17.54 15.29 -6.63
N GLY A 189 -18.22 14.75 -5.64
CA GLY A 189 -19.62 15.06 -5.37
C GLY A 189 -19.82 16.51 -5.01
N ARG A 190 -21.03 17.01 -5.24
CA ARG A 190 -21.49 18.32 -4.77
C ARG A 190 -22.06 18.18 -3.37
N THR A 191 -21.78 19.14 -2.50
CA THR A 191 -22.31 19.21 -1.13
C THR A 191 -23.38 20.31 -0.98
N ASP A 192 -23.63 21.06 -2.04
CA ASP A 192 -24.67 22.02 -2.12
C ASP A 192 -26.03 21.29 -2.14
N VAL A 193 -26.65 21.23 -0.99
CA VAL A 193 -28.10 20.99 -0.87
C VAL A 193 -28.76 22.31 -1.28
N GLY A 194 -29.12 22.36 -2.56
CA GLY A 194 -29.97 23.46 -3.07
C GLY A 194 -31.38 23.35 -2.53
#